data_5302c31817f763f884201194055ce464
#
_entry.id   5302c31817f763f884201194055ce464
#
_cell.length_a   1.000
_cell.length_b   1.000
_cell.length_c   1.000
_cell.angle_alpha   90.00
_cell.angle_beta   90.00
_cell.angle_gamma   90.00
#
_symmetry.space_group_name_H-M   'P 1'
#
loop_
_entity.id
_entity.type
_entity.pdbx_description
1 polymer ?
#
loop_
_entity_poly.entity_id
_entity_poly.type
_entity_poly.pdbx_seq_one_letter_code
_entity_poly.pdbx_strand_id
1 'polypeptide(L)'
;DPRPLALAARAFPLVGLMVGAAAALALWGATLLAWPPLLSALLALAVLALTTGALHEDGLADTADGLGHPGGPEDKLAVMRDSRIGTFGTLALVFSVGIRAAALSGMRGDIEAVFAVAAACVLSRAALPAVMALHAPARTDGLAVAAGRPDLDGVATAGALGVLFALLLVGFQAGVVAAAAAAAAALFAARFAANRLGGITGDGVG
;
A
#
# COMPACT_ATOMS: atom_id res chain seq x y z
N ASP A 1 26.50 -8.82 -0.96
CA ASP A 1 26.02 -8.32 0.34
C ASP A 1 24.53 -8.05 0.24
N PRO A 2 23.75 -8.45 1.26
CA PRO A 2 22.31 -8.15 1.27
C PRO A 2 22.13 -6.65 1.31
N ARG A 3 21.26 -6.13 0.43
CA ARG A 3 21.01 -4.71 0.32
C ARG A 3 20.33 -4.19 1.58
N PRO A 4 20.66 -2.97 2.06
CA PRO A 4 20.17 -2.46 3.34
C PRO A 4 18.65 -2.48 3.49
N LEU A 5 17.90 -2.23 2.41
CA LEU A 5 16.44 -2.20 2.43
C LEU A 5 15.84 -3.61 2.63
N ALA A 6 16.44 -4.64 2.03
CA ALA A 6 16.04 -6.03 2.26
C ALA A 6 16.21 -6.45 3.72
N LEU A 7 17.29 -6.00 4.37
CA LEU A 7 17.53 -6.24 5.81
C LEU A 7 16.51 -5.48 6.68
N ALA A 8 16.11 -4.28 6.26
CA ALA A 8 15.13 -3.47 6.97
C ALA A 8 13.67 -3.95 6.76
N ALA A 9 13.41 -4.89 5.86
CA ALA A 9 12.07 -5.33 5.51
C ALA A 9 11.23 -5.82 6.70
N ARG A 10 11.89 -6.41 7.73
CA ARG A 10 11.25 -6.81 8.99
C ARG A 10 10.63 -5.65 9.77
N ALA A 11 11.11 -4.42 9.55
CA ALA A 11 10.62 -3.22 10.21
C ALA A 11 9.51 -2.48 9.41
N PHE A 12 9.17 -2.93 8.21
CA PHE A 12 8.15 -2.29 7.37
C PHE A 12 6.80 -2.12 8.06
N PRO A 13 6.29 -3.08 8.86
CA PRO A 13 5.05 -2.89 9.61
C PRO A 13 5.12 -1.74 10.63
N LEU A 14 6.30 -1.48 11.21
CA LEU A 14 6.50 -0.35 12.14
C LEU A 14 6.40 0.99 11.41
N VAL A 15 6.97 1.08 10.20
CA VAL A 15 6.79 2.25 9.34
C VAL A 15 5.30 2.43 9.00
N GLY A 16 4.61 1.32 8.68
CA GLY A 16 3.17 1.32 8.48
C GLY A 16 2.39 1.84 9.69
N LEU A 17 2.81 1.45 10.90
CA LEU A 17 2.20 1.93 12.13
C LEU A 17 2.43 3.44 12.33
N MET A 18 3.63 3.95 12.08
CA MET A 18 3.93 5.38 12.20
C MET A 18 3.11 6.23 11.22
N VAL A 19 3.09 5.84 9.94
CA VAL A 19 2.32 6.53 8.90
C VAL A 19 0.82 6.42 9.17
N GLY A 20 0.36 5.23 9.56
CA GLY A 20 -1.03 4.98 9.94
C GLY A 20 -1.46 5.75 11.18
N ALA A 21 -0.58 5.91 12.18
CA ALA A 21 -0.84 6.71 13.37
C ALA A 21 -1.01 8.20 13.03
N ALA A 22 -0.22 8.74 12.11
CA ALA A 22 -0.38 10.13 11.67
C ALA A 22 -1.76 10.36 11.03
N ALA A 23 -2.21 9.47 10.16
CA ALA A 23 -3.54 9.54 9.56
C ALA A 23 -4.66 9.32 10.58
N ALA A 24 -4.48 8.36 11.49
CA ALA A 24 -5.41 8.08 12.57
C ALA A 24 -5.59 9.29 13.51
N LEU A 25 -4.51 9.97 13.85
CA LEU A 25 -4.55 11.21 14.64
C LEU A 25 -5.27 12.35 13.91
N ALA A 26 -5.04 12.48 12.59
CA ALA A 26 -5.74 13.48 11.78
C ALA A 26 -7.23 13.18 11.71
N LEU A 27 -7.61 11.92 11.48
CA LEU A 27 -8.99 11.48 11.49
C LEU A 27 -9.66 11.76 12.84
N TRP A 28 -9.01 11.33 13.93
CA TRP A 28 -9.51 11.53 15.29
C TRP A 28 -9.65 13.01 15.65
N GLY A 29 -8.64 13.83 15.33
CA GLY A 29 -8.71 15.28 15.54
C GLY A 29 -9.87 15.93 14.80
N ALA A 30 -10.15 15.52 13.55
CA ALA A 30 -11.28 16.01 12.79
C ALA A 30 -12.63 15.59 13.40
N THR A 31 -12.73 14.37 13.94
CA THR A 31 -13.96 13.93 14.63
C THR A 31 -14.19 14.69 15.93
N LEU A 32 -13.14 15.03 16.69
CA LEU A 32 -13.24 15.89 17.88
C LEU A 32 -13.75 17.30 17.55
N LEU A 33 -13.47 17.78 16.34
CA LEU A 33 -13.98 19.07 15.81
C LEU A 33 -15.36 18.94 15.18
N ALA A 34 -16.00 17.77 15.30
CA ALA A 34 -17.31 17.46 14.71
C ALA A 34 -17.38 17.68 13.19
N TRP A 35 -16.29 17.41 12.47
CA TRP A 35 -16.27 17.48 11.01
C TRP A 35 -17.12 16.35 10.41
N PRO A 36 -17.72 16.59 9.22
CA PRO A 36 -18.42 15.54 8.50
C PRO A 36 -17.52 14.33 8.27
N PRO A 37 -18.03 13.08 8.44
CA PRO A 37 -17.20 11.86 8.36
C PRO A 37 -16.40 11.72 7.06
N LEU A 38 -17.00 12.10 5.93
CA LEU A 38 -16.31 12.08 4.64
C LEU A 38 -15.13 13.06 4.59
N LEU A 39 -15.29 14.26 5.15
CA LEU A 39 -14.21 15.25 5.20
C LEU A 39 -13.07 14.78 6.11
N SER A 40 -13.40 14.19 7.26
CA SER A 40 -12.43 13.58 8.17
C SER A 40 -11.65 12.45 7.51
N ALA A 41 -12.33 11.58 6.75
CA ALA A 41 -11.71 10.50 5.99
C ALA A 41 -10.78 11.03 4.90
N LEU A 42 -11.20 12.04 4.14
CA LEU A 42 -10.37 12.68 3.11
C LEU A 42 -9.14 13.36 3.72
N LEU A 43 -9.25 14.00 4.88
CA LEU A 43 -8.10 14.56 5.60
C LEU A 43 -7.10 13.47 5.98
N ALA A 44 -7.56 12.34 6.51
CA ALA A 44 -6.68 11.22 6.85
C ALA A 44 -5.94 10.68 5.63
N LEU A 45 -6.63 10.52 4.49
CA LEU A 45 -6.01 10.09 3.24
C LEU A 45 -5.01 11.11 2.68
N ALA A 46 -5.30 12.41 2.82
CA ALA A 46 -4.36 13.47 2.46
C ALA A 46 -3.09 13.42 3.33
N VAL A 47 -3.24 13.19 4.64
CA VAL A 47 -2.09 13.01 5.54
C VAL A 47 -1.28 11.77 5.16
N LEU A 48 -1.91 10.66 4.77
CA LEU A 48 -1.20 9.48 4.26
C LEU A 48 -0.37 9.82 3.02
N ALA A 49 -0.97 10.48 2.04
CA ALA A 49 -0.25 10.87 0.82
C ALA A 49 0.91 11.82 1.13
N LEU A 50 0.71 12.84 1.96
CA LEU A 50 1.74 13.80 2.33
C LEU A 50 2.90 13.16 3.12
N THR A 51 2.61 12.27 4.07
CA THR A 51 3.64 11.63 4.90
C THR A 51 4.49 10.62 4.11
N THR A 52 3.96 10.07 3.03
CA THR A 52 4.69 9.15 2.13
C THR A 52 5.24 9.85 0.89
N GLY A 53 5.05 11.17 0.75
CA GLY A 53 5.43 11.91 -0.45
C GLY A 53 4.63 11.46 -1.68
N ALA A 54 3.41 10.96 -1.49
CA ALA A 54 2.53 10.40 -2.52
C ALA A 54 3.12 9.21 -3.31
N LEU A 55 4.17 8.55 -2.78
CA LEU A 55 4.86 7.46 -3.47
C LEU A 55 3.91 6.31 -3.89
N HIS A 56 2.93 6.00 -3.04
CA HIS A 56 1.98 4.92 -3.33
C HIS A 56 0.92 5.34 -4.35
N GLU A 57 0.50 6.58 -4.31
CA GLU A 57 -0.41 7.18 -5.27
C GLU A 57 0.24 7.27 -6.66
N ASP A 58 1.49 7.70 -6.72
CA ASP A 58 2.29 7.76 -7.94
C ASP A 58 2.45 6.36 -8.55
N GLY A 59 2.91 5.39 -7.75
CA GLY A 59 3.04 4.00 -8.19
C GLY A 59 1.73 3.38 -8.68
N LEU A 60 0.59 3.70 -8.03
CA LEU A 60 -0.73 3.25 -8.49
C LEU A 60 -1.08 3.85 -9.86
N ALA A 61 -0.85 5.15 -10.04
CA ALA A 61 -1.13 5.85 -11.29
C ALA A 61 -0.28 5.29 -12.44
N ASP A 62 1.03 5.18 -12.24
CA ASP A 62 1.97 4.65 -13.24
C ASP A 62 1.64 3.21 -13.61
N THR A 63 1.33 2.37 -12.61
CA THR A 63 0.93 0.98 -12.83
C THR A 63 -0.37 0.89 -13.63
N ALA A 64 -1.36 1.72 -13.31
CA ALA A 64 -2.64 1.73 -14.02
C ALA A 64 -2.47 2.20 -15.48
N ASP A 65 -1.71 3.24 -15.72
CA ASP A 65 -1.44 3.75 -17.08
C ASP A 65 -0.62 2.73 -17.89
N GLY A 66 0.42 2.14 -17.29
CA GLY A 66 1.20 1.10 -17.95
C GLY A 66 0.38 -0.14 -18.30
N LEU A 67 -0.43 -0.64 -17.36
CA LEU A 67 -1.28 -1.81 -17.60
C LEU A 67 -2.41 -1.54 -18.59
N GLY A 68 -2.93 -0.32 -18.62
CA GLY A 68 -3.96 0.14 -19.56
C GLY A 68 -3.43 0.37 -20.96
N HIS A 69 -2.11 0.52 -21.15
CA HIS A 69 -1.52 0.76 -22.45
C HIS A 69 -1.60 -0.48 -23.35
N PRO A 70 -2.05 -0.34 -24.61
CA PRO A 70 -1.98 -1.42 -25.61
C PRO A 70 -0.52 -1.65 -26.00
N GLY A 71 -0.05 -2.90 -26.00
CA GLY A 71 1.32 -3.23 -26.37
C GLY A 71 1.95 -4.29 -25.49
N GLY A 72 3.22 -4.56 -25.74
CA GLY A 72 4.02 -5.53 -25.00
C GLY A 72 4.49 -5.02 -23.64
N PRO A 73 5.18 -5.89 -22.85
CA PRO A 73 5.73 -5.48 -21.56
C PRO A 73 6.67 -4.27 -21.64
N GLU A 74 7.48 -4.17 -22.69
CA GLU A 74 8.42 -3.05 -22.88
C GLU A 74 7.70 -1.71 -23.07
N ASP A 75 6.62 -1.68 -23.88
CA ASP A 75 5.81 -0.48 -24.10
C ASP A 75 5.15 -0.03 -22.80
N LYS A 76 4.59 -0.98 -22.04
CA LYS A 76 3.97 -0.72 -20.74
C LYS A 76 4.97 -0.14 -19.75
N LEU A 77 6.16 -0.72 -19.67
CA LEU A 77 7.24 -0.24 -18.82
C LEU A 77 7.77 1.13 -19.24
N ALA A 78 7.70 1.47 -20.53
CA ALA A 78 8.03 2.80 -21.02
C ALA A 78 7.02 3.85 -20.57
N VAL A 79 5.72 3.52 -20.63
CA VAL A 79 4.64 4.39 -20.12
C VAL A 79 4.79 4.66 -18.63
N MET A 80 5.11 3.64 -17.81
CA MET A 80 5.35 3.79 -16.36
C MET A 80 6.58 4.65 -16.01
N ARG A 81 7.42 5.03 -16.96
CA ARG A 81 8.54 5.97 -16.79
C ARG A 81 8.20 7.39 -17.23
N ASP A 82 7.07 7.58 -17.87
CA ASP A 82 6.62 8.91 -18.29
C ASP A 82 6.01 9.63 -17.09
N SER A 83 6.53 10.81 -16.76
CA SER A 83 6.04 11.61 -15.63
C SER A 83 4.65 12.21 -15.85
N ARG A 84 4.02 11.98 -17.01
CA ARG A 84 2.68 12.46 -17.32
C ARG A 84 1.65 11.43 -16.91
N ILE A 85 0.70 11.86 -16.06
CA ILE A 85 -0.43 11.01 -15.71
C ILE A 85 -1.38 10.85 -16.90
N GLY A 86 -1.79 9.61 -17.17
CA GLY A 86 -2.77 9.26 -18.18
C GLY A 86 -4.20 9.13 -17.60
N THR A 87 -5.12 8.72 -18.46
CA THR A 87 -6.53 8.55 -18.08
C THR A 87 -6.73 7.40 -17.09
N PHE A 88 -6.04 6.27 -17.29
CA PHE A 88 -6.16 5.11 -16.39
C PHE A 88 -5.59 5.41 -15.00
N GLY A 89 -4.42 6.10 -14.93
CA GLY A 89 -3.84 6.54 -13.68
C GLY A 89 -4.76 7.51 -12.93
N THR A 90 -5.31 8.51 -13.64
CA THR A 90 -6.28 9.45 -13.05
C THR A 90 -7.51 8.72 -12.49
N LEU A 91 -8.11 7.79 -13.25
CA LEU A 91 -9.26 7.02 -12.78
C LEU A 91 -8.90 6.12 -11.60
N ALA A 92 -7.73 5.48 -11.61
CA ALA A 92 -7.26 4.65 -10.52
C ALA A 92 -7.13 5.46 -9.21
N LEU A 93 -6.56 6.67 -9.27
CA LEU A 93 -6.47 7.56 -8.11
C LEU A 93 -7.85 7.99 -7.60
N VAL A 94 -8.74 8.43 -8.49
CA VAL A 94 -10.09 8.87 -8.11
C VAL A 94 -10.86 7.75 -7.42
N PHE A 95 -10.86 6.54 -8.01
CA PHE A 95 -11.52 5.38 -7.40
C PHE A 95 -10.84 4.92 -6.11
N SER A 96 -9.51 4.89 -6.06
CA SER A 96 -8.78 4.50 -4.86
C SER A 96 -9.06 5.43 -3.68
N VAL A 97 -8.98 6.74 -3.89
CA VAL A 97 -9.30 7.72 -2.84
C VAL A 97 -10.78 7.68 -2.49
N GLY A 98 -11.67 7.64 -3.49
CA GLY A 98 -13.12 7.62 -3.29
C GLY A 98 -13.59 6.39 -2.51
N ILE A 99 -13.13 5.19 -2.86
CA ILE A 99 -13.49 3.94 -2.17
C ILE A 99 -12.96 3.93 -0.74
N ARG A 100 -11.71 4.33 -0.52
CA ARG A 100 -11.12 4.43 0.83
C ARG A 100 -11.86 5.45 1.70
N ALA A 101 -12.17 6.63 1.14
CA ALA A 101 -12.91 7.67 1.86
C ALA A 101 -14.33 7.21 2.21
N ALA A 102 -15.04 6.58 1.27
CA ALA A 102 -16.36 6.02 1.50
C ALA A 102 -16.34 4.92 2.57
N ALA A 103 -15.35 4.02 2.51
CA ALA A 103 -15.21 2.95 3.49
C ALA A 103 -14.98 3.49 4.91
N LEU A 104 -14.06 4.45 5.08
CA LEU A 104 -13.79 5.07 6.38
C LEU A 104 -14.99 5.86 6.91
N SER A 105 -15.64 6.66 6.06
CA SER A 105 -16.79 7.47 6.46
C SER A 105 -18.06 6.66 6.74
N GLY A 106 -18.14 5.43 6.20
CA GLY A 106 -19.26 4.51 6.42
C GLY A 106 -19.12 3.61 7.65
N MET A 107 -18.01 3.69 8.40
CA MET A 107 -17.84 2.91 9.63
C MET A 107 -18.78 3.38 10.73
N ARG A 108 -19.23 2.45 11.58
CA ARG A 108 -20.26 2.71 12.60
C ARG A 108 -19.80 3.61 13.75
N GLY A 109 -18.49 3.74 13.95
CA GLY A 109 -17.92 4.56 15.02
C GLY A 109 -16.62 5.23 14.58
N ASP A 110 -16.42 6.45 15.04
CA ASP A 110 -15.22 7.23 14.74
C ASP A 110 -13.95 6.51 15.19
N ILE A 111 -13.99 5.85 16.35
CA ILE A 111 -12.86 5.12 16.90
C ILE A 111 -12.52 3.86 16.08
N GLU A 112 -13.52 3.21 15.48
CA GLU A 112 -13.31 2.07 14.59
C GLU A 112 -12.56 2.50 13.33
N ALA A 113 -12.94 3.62 12.72
CA ALA A 113 -12.27 4.18 11.55
C ALA A 113 -10.81 4.57 11.86
N VAL A 114 -10.56 5.14 13.04
CA VAL A 114 -9.21 5.52 13.52
C VAL A 114 -8.29 4.30 13.59
N PHE A 115 -8.75 3.21 14.21
CA PHE A 115 -7.95 1.98 14.28
C PHE A 115 -7.86 1.23 12.95
N ALA A 116 -8.92 1.27 12.14
CA ALA A 116 -8.94 0.62 10.83
C ALA A 116 -7.91 1.22 9.87
N VAL A 117 -7.77 2.56 9.80
CA VAL A 117 -6.77 3.19 8.94
C VAL A 117 -5.35 2.83 9.38
N ALA A 118 -5.07 2.79 10.68
CA ALA A 118 -3.78 2.35 11.20
C ALA A 118 -3.48 0.88 10.87
N ALA A 119 -4.45 -0.02 11.08
CA ALA A 119 -4.33 -1.44 10.76
C ALA A 119 -4.09 -1.68 9.26
N ALA A 120 -4.80 -0.97 8.39
CA ALA A 120 -4.61 -1.06 6.94
C ALA A 120 -3.20 -0.63 6.52
N CYS A 121 -2.67 0.44 7.11
CA CYS A 121 -1.29 0.90 6.86
C CYS A 121 -0.24 -0.12 7.31
N VAL A 122 -0.44 -0.74 8.46
CA VAL A 122 0.46 -1.81 8.96
C VAL A 122 0.43 -3.02 8.04
N LEU A 123 -0.76 -3.52 7.70
CA LEU A 123 -0.92 -4.73 6.88
C LEU A 123 -0.38 -4.54 5.47
N SER A 124 -0.60 -3.37 4.86
CA SER A 124 -0.07 -3.08 3.53
C SER A 124 1.46 -3.15 3.50
N ARG A 125 2.15 -2.59 4.51
CA ARG A 125 3.62 -2.64 4.60
C ARG A 125 4.13 -4.02 5.02
N ALA A 126 3.36 -4.77 5.79
CA ALA A 126 3.69 -6.15 6.16
C ALA A 126 3.64 -7.11 4.96
N ALA A 127 2.82 -6.82 3.95
CA ALA A 127 2.71 -7.63 2.74
C ALA A 127 3.87 -7.41 1.75
N LEU A 128 4.52 -6.23 1.76
CA LEU A 128 5.57 -5.88 0.80
C LEU A 128 6.76 -6.85 0.77
N PRO A 129 7.33 -7.29 1.92
CA PRO A 129 8.44 -8.24 1.91
C PRO A 129 8.11 -9.55 1.22
N ALA A 130 6.88 -10.05 1.36
CA ALA A 130 6.45 -11.27 0.69
C ALA A 130 6.37 -11.07 -0.84
N VAL A 131 5.84 -9.94 -1.30
CA VAL A 131 5.79 -9.60 -2.73
C VAL A 131 7.20 -9.49 -3.31
N MET A 132 8.12 -8.80 -2.62
CA MET A 132 9.52 -8.64 -3.02
C MET A 132 10.28 -9.97 -3.07
N ALA A 133 9.98 -10.91 -2.16
CA ALA A 133 10.63 -12.22 -2.11
C ALA A 133 10.12 -13.16 -3.21
N LEU A 134 8.82 -13.11 -3.53
CA LEU A 134 8.17 -14.06 -4.44
C LEU A 134 8.35 -13.70 -5.94
N HIS A 135 8.59 -12.45 -6.26
CA HIS A 135 8.63 -11.99 -7.65
C HIS A 135 9.98 -11.38 -8.02
N ALA A 136 10.44 -11.65 -9.23
CA ALA A 136 11.64 -11.00 -9.77
C ALA A 136 11.32 -9.58 -10.23
N PRO A 137 12.28 -8.63 -10.13
CA PRO A 137 12.14 -7.32 -10.75
C PRO A 137 11.93 -7.44 -12.26
N ALA A 138 10.99 -6.65 -12.81
CA ALA A 138 10.73 -6.58 -14.25
C ALA A 138 11.80 -5.79 -15.03
N ARG A 139 12.64 -5.04 -14.30
CA ARG A 139 13.71 -4.19 -14.83
C ARG A 139 15.03 -4.55 -14.19
N THR A 140 16.13 -4.13 -14.81
CA THR A 140 17.50 -4.25 -14.29
C THR A 140 17.91 -3.06 -13.44
N ASP A 141 17.08 -2.02 -13.36
CA ASP A 141 17.26 -0.76 -12.64
C ASP A 141 16.02 -0.41 -11.78
N GLY A 142 16.12 0.66 -10.99
CA GLY A 142 15.03 1.22 -10.19
C GLY A 142 14.93 0.67 -8.77
N LEU A 143 13.87 1.10 -8.06
CA LEU A 143 13.69 0.85 -6.63
C LEU A 143 13.59 -0.65 -6.29
N ALA A 144 12.88 -1.45 -7.09
CA ALA A 144 12.75 -2.89 -6.82
C ALA A 144 14.11 -3.61 -6.85
N VAL A 145 14.99 -3.22 -7.78
CA VAL A 145 16.36 -3.76 -7.87
C VAL A 145 17.24 -3.21 -6.74
N ALA A 146 17.11 -1.92 -6.42
CA ALA A 146 17.86 -1.29 -5.34
C ALA A 146 17.49 -1.86 -3.97
N ALA A 147 16.22 -2.17 -3.75
CA ALA A 147 15.71 -2.74 -2.51
C ALA A 147 16.26 -4.15 -2.21
N GLY A 148 16.47 -4.97 -3.23
CA GLY A 148 16.91 -6.34 -3.07
C GLY A 148 15.78 -7.29 -2.68
N ARG A 149 16.14 -8.53 -2.34
CA ARG A 149 15.18 -9.55 -1.89
C ARG A 149 15.32 -9.80 -0.39
N PRO A 150 14.26 -9.64 0.39
CA PRO A 150 14.23 -10.04 1.79
C PRO A 150 14.42 -11.55 1.94
N ASP A 151 15.05 -11.95 3.05
CA ASP A 151 15.13 -13.35 3.45
C ASP A 151 13.79 -13.85 4.03
N LEU A 152 13.65 -15.16 4.19
CA LEU A 152 12.43 -15.75 4.73
C LEU A 152 12.14 -15.29 6.16
N ASP A 153 13.16 -15.05 6.96
CA ASP A 153 13.01 -14.57 8.33
C ASP A 153 12.47 -13.13 8.36
N GLY A 154 12.93 -12.30 7.45
CA GLY A 154 12.41 -10.93 7.27
C GLY A 154 10.94 -10.93 6.84
N VAL A 155 10.58 -11.79 5.88
CA VAL A 155 9.19 -11.97 5.44
C VAL A 155 8.29 -12.46 6.58
N ALA A 156 8.72 -13.51 7.27
CA ALA A 156 7.96 -14.10 8.38
C ALA A 156 7.79 -13.11 9.53
N THR A 157 8.87 -12.39 9.90
CA THR A 157 8.83 -11.37 10.95
C THR A 157 7.88 -10.23 10.59
N ALA A 158 7.98 -9.69 9.37
CA ALA A 158 7.08 -8.63 8.93
C ALA A 158 5.61 -9.08 8.91
N GLY A 159 5.35 -10.28 8.39
CA GLY A 159 4.01 -10.87 8.38
C GLY A 159 3.44 -11.05 9.80
N ALA A 160 4.23 -11.62 10.71
CA ALA A 160 3.84 -11.84 12.10
C ALA A 160 3.54 -10.52 12.84
N LEU A 161 4.40 -9.51 12.69
CA LEU A 161 4.19 -8.18 13.26
C LEU A 161 2.94 -7.52 12.66
N GLY A 162 2.75 -7.63 11.35
CA GLY A 162 1.56 -7.08 10.68
C GLY A 162 0.27 -7.66 11.22
N VAL A 163 0.20 -8.99 11.34
CA VAL A 163 -0.96 -9.69 11.92
C VAL A 163 -1.15 -9.30 13.38
N LEU A 164 -0.08 -9.31 14.18
CA LEU A 164 -0.15 -8.96 15.61
C LEU A 164 -0.74 -7.55 15.79
N PHE A 165 -0.21 -6.55 15.09
CA PHE A 165 -0.72 -5.18 15.20
C PHE A 165 -2.16 -5.06 14.69
N ALA A 166 -2.54 -5.75 13.62
CA ALA A 166 -3.92 -5.74 13.15
C ALA A 166 -4.87 -6.31 14.22
N LEU A 167 -4.50 -7.45 14.85
CA LEU A 167 -5.30 -8.04 15.93
C LEU A 167 -5.45 -7.10 17.14
N LEU A 168 -4.38 -6.39 17.50
CA LEU A 168 -4.38 -5.45 18.61
C LEU A 168 -5.21 -4.19 18.30
N LEU A 169 -5.18 -3.69 17.07
CA LEU A 169 -5.85 -2.45 16.68
C LEU A 169 -7.35 -2.65 16.42
N VAL A 170 -7.74 -3.70 15.71
CA VAL A 170 -9.15 -3.90 15.30
C VAL A 170 -9.82 -5.15 15.90
N GLY A 171 -9.13 -5.83 16.81
CA GLY A 171 -9.63 -7.04 17.46
C GLY A 171 -9.44 -8.31 16.60
N PHE A 172 -9.68 -9.47 17.23
CA PHE A 172 -9.34 -10.77 16.65
C PHE A 172 -10.05 -11.02 15.32
N GLN A 173 -11.37 -10.93 15.30
CA GLN A 173 -12.16 -11.31 14.12
C GLN A 173 -11.89 -10.39 12.92
N ALA A 174 -11.95 -9.07 13.14
CA ALA A 174 -11.68 -8.09 12.09
C ALA A 174 -10.20 -8.13 11.63
N GLY A 175 -9.26 -8.32 12.57
CA GLY A 175 -7.84 -8.41 12.28
C GLY A 175 -7.48 -9.61 11.42
N VAL A 176 -8.05 -10.80 11.70
CA VAL A 176 -7.84 -12.00 10.88
C VAL A 176 -8.38 -11.78 9.46
N VAL A 177 -9.61 -11.25 9.33
CA VAL A 177 -10.22 -10.97 8.02
C VAL A 177 -9.41 -9.93 7.24
N ALA A 178 -8.99 -8.85 7.90
CA ALA A 178 -8.18 -7.80 7.27
C ALA A 178 -6.82 -8.33 6.81
N ALA A 179 -6.14 -9.14 7.63
CA ALA A 179 -4.86 -9.74 7.27
C ALA A 179 -4.99 -10.70 6.08
N ALA A 180 -6.02 -11.55 6.07
CA ALA A 180 -6.29 -12.46 4.96
C ALA A 180 -6.62 -11.67 3.67
N ALA A 181 -7.44 -10.64 3.76
CA ALA A 181 -7.79 -9.78 2.62
C ALA A 181 -6.56 -9.04 2.08
N ALA A 182 -5.72 -8.47 2.95
CA ALA A 182 -4.49 -7.79 2.56
C ALA A 182 -3.51 -8.74 1.85
N ALA A 183 -3.31 -9.95 2.40
CA ALA A 183 -2.45 -10.95 1.78
C ALA A 183 -2.99 -11.40 0.41
N ALA A 184 -4.29 -11.66 0.30
CA ALA A 184 -4.93 -12.04 -0.96
C ALA A 184 -4.82 -10.92 -2.01
N ALA A 185 -5.10 -9.67 -1.63
CA ALA A 185 -4.99 -8.52 -2.52
C ALA A 185 -3.56 -8.30 -3.01
N ALA A 186 -2.57 -8.35 -2.11
CA ALA A 186 -1.15 -8.19 -2.45
C ALA A 186 -0.67 -9.28 -3.42
N LEU A 187 -1.00 -10.56 -3.15
CA LEU A 187 -0.64 -11.67 -4.02
C LEU A 187 -1.32 -11.59 -5.39
N PHE A 188 -2.60 -11.20 -5.42
CA PHE A 188 -3.34 -11.01 -6.68
C PHE A 188 -2.72 -9.88 -7.51
N ALA A 189 -2.51 -8.70 -6.91
CA ALA A 189 -1.93 -7.55 -7.59
C ALA A 189 -0.52 -7.86 -8.12
N ALA A 190 0.33 -8.48 -7.30
CA ALA A 190 1.67 -8.86 -7.70
C ALA A 190 1.70 -9.87 -8.85
N ARG A 191 0.85 -10.92 -8.80
CA ARG A 191 0.72 -11.89 -9.90
C ARG A 191 0.17 -11.26 -11.16
N PHE A 192 -0.84 -10.39 -11.03
CA PHE A 192 -1.43 -9.70 -12.17
C PHE A 192 -0.40 -8.80 -12.87
N ALA A 193 0.34 -7.99 -12.10
CA ALA A 193 1.41 -7.16 -12.63
C ALA A 193 2.54 -8.00 -13.26
N ALA A 194 3.01 -9.04 -12.57
CA ALA A 194 4.07 -9.91 -13.06
C ALA A 194 3.70 -10.59 -14.39
N ASN A 195 2.47 -11.04 -14.55
CA ASN A 195 1.99 -11.66 -15.79
C ASN A 195 1.90 -10.68 -16.95
N ARG A 196 1.71 -9.40 -16.70
CA ARG A 196 1.56 -8.36 -17.72
C ARG A 196 2.86 -7.62 -18.05
N LEU A 197 3.80 -7.56 -17.10
CA LEU A 197 5.03 -6.78 -17.18
C LEU A 197 6.29 -7.67 -17.22
N GLY A 198 6.14 -9.00 -17.05
CA GLY A 198 7.28 -9.92 -16.95
C GLY A 198 7.99 -9.93 -15.59
N GLY A 199 7.47 -9.23 -14.60
CA GLY A 199 8.03 -9.11 -13.25
C GLY A 199 7.34 -7.98 -12.47
N ILE A 200 7.90 -7.63 -11.29
CA ILE A 200 7.44 -6.48 -10.50
C ILE A 200 8.32 -5.25 -10.75
N THR A 201 7.73 -4.08 -10.65
CA THR A 201 8.43 -2.78 -10.67
C THR A 201 8.38 -2.14 -9.29
N GLY A 202 9.20 -1.10 -9.05
CA GLY A 202 9.10 -0.29 -7.84
C GLY A 202 7.70 0.31 -7.66
N ASP A 203 7.11 0.77 -8.73
CA ASP A 203 5.77 1.36 -8.79
C ASP A 203 4.67 0.32 -8.48
N GLY A 204 4.85 -0.92 -8.93
CA GLY A 204 3.90 -2.01 -8.67
C GLY A 204 4.01 -2.63 -7.26
N VAL A 205 4.95 -2.17 -6.44
CA VAL A 205 5.14 -2.59 -5.04
C VAL A 205 4.73 -1.48 -4.07
N GLY A 206 4.66 -0.23 -4.52
CA GLY A 206 4.19 0.92 -3.75
C GLY A 206 2.69 0.96 -3.68
#